data_5a35a8c50e1c312f33457ab2a77a68d7
#
_entry.id   5a35a8c50e1c312f33457ab2a77a68d7
#
_cell.length_a   1.000
_cell.length_b   1.000
_cell.length_c   1.000
_cell.angle_alpha   90.00
_cell.angle_beta   90.00
_cell.angle_gamma   90.00
#
_symmetry.space_group_name_H-M   'P 1'
#
loop_
_entity.id
_entity.type
_entity.pdbx_description
1 polymer ?
#
loop_
_entity_poly.entity_id
_entity_poly.type
_entity_poly.pdbx_seq_one_letter_code
_entity_poly.pdbx_strand_id
1 'polypeptide(L)'
;MRLIQRSVISLLLAFTASTALAQYYSGDHTYDGEHQNEASVSLITGKNIITGPCIGNNWHYKHYFNDHWSIDVGANTQYTKKLYGFKAKGEYHFIIQAFHLFASGEYMFNHYHRFNTNENVGNLSIRFERGYWDLALGASMIGYNLMGDHYTEPVTLTFGAHATLRPRTNNWNVGLLFRNYDDFYYENWNINWGMDFYYRFNPQWKMFGEFNIRPSGSMSQLASKYETTGKVGLIYRWK
;
A
#
# COMPACT_ATOMS: atom_id res chain seq x y z
N MET A 1 4.61 36.40 5.55
CA MET A 1 4.72 35.61 6.79
C MET A 1 3.38 35.47 7.55
N ARG A 2 2.66 36.54 7.89
CA ARG A 2 1.39 36.47 8.66
C ARG A 2 0.24 35.70 7.97
N LEU A 3 0.18 35.69 6.63
CA LEU A 3 -0.85 34.95 5.88
C LEU A 3 -0.65 33.43 5.96
N ILE A 4 0.59 32.96 5.81
CA ILE A 4 0.96 31.54 5.89
C ILE A 4 0.70 31.00 7.30
N GLN A 5 1.05 31.80 8.32
CA GLN A 5 0.78 31.44 9.72
C GLN A 5 -0.73 31.28 10.01
N ARG A 6 -1.56 32.18 9.47
CA ARG A 6 -3.03 32.08 9.62
C ARG A 6 -3.61 30.87 8.89
N SER A 7 -3.10 30.54 7.69
CA SER A 7 -3.55 29.36 6.94
C SER A 7 -3.15 28.06 7.64
N VAL A 8 -1.94 27.99 8.21
CA VAL A 8 -1.49 26.82 8.98
C VAL A 8 -2.29 26.67 10.27
N ILE A 9 -2.57 27.77 10.99
CA ILE A 9 -3.39 27.75 12.21
C ILE A 9 -4.84 27.40 11.89
N SER A 10 -5.42 27.90 10.79
CA SER A 10 -6.77 27.54 10.36
C SER A 10 -6.86 26.08 9.93
N LEU A 11 -5.83 25.55 9.28
CA LEU A 11 -5.72 24.12 8.96
C LEU A 11 -5.62 23.27 10.23
N LEU A 12 -4.80 23.66 11.19
CA LEU A 12 -4.67 23.01 12.50
C LEU A 12 -5.98 23.09 13.31
N LEU A 13 -6.68 24.22 13.30
CA LEU A 13 -7.98 24.40 13.99
C LEU A 13 -9.10 23.60 13.28
N ALA A 14 -9.11 23.51 11.96
CA ALA A 14 -10.02 22.63 11.23
C ALA A 14 -9.74 21.14 11.55
N PHE A 15 -8.48 20.78 11.75
CA PHE A 15 -8.09 19.45 12.22
C PHE A 15 -8.54 19.18 13.66
N THR A 16 -8.53 20.17 14.55
CA THR A 16 -8.95 20.00 15.95
C THR A 16 -10.46 20.03 16.15
N ALA A 17 -11.21 20.81 15.36
CA ALA A 17 -12.67 20.89 15.46
C ALA A 17 -13.40 19.61 15.05
N SER A 18 -12.77 18.73 14.23
CA SER A 18 -13.32 17.43 13.88
C SER A 18 -13.05 16.34 14.92
N THR A 19 -12.39 16.65 16.05
CA THR A 19 -12.02 15.65 17.07
C THR A 19 -13.17 15.16 17.95
N ALA A 20 -14.28 15.89 18.00
CA ALA A 20 -15.40 15.56 18.89
C ALA A 20 -16.29 14.38 18.43
N LEU A 21 -16.12 13.88 17.21
CA LEU A 21 -16.95 12.79 16.64
C LEU A 21 -16.17 11.50 16.33
N ALA A 22 -14.90 11.42 16.69
CA ALA A 22 -14.07 10.24 16.41
C ALA A 22 -13.97 9.32 17.63
N GLN A 23 -15.09 8.83 18.11
CA GLN A 23 -15.11 7.71 19.02
C GLN A 23 -14.80 6.43 18.25
N TYR A 24 -13.71 5.77 18.63
CA TYR A 24 -13.31 4.41 18.24
C TYR A 24 -13.39 4.07 16.75
N TYR A 25 -12.31 4.31 16.09
CA TYR A 25 -12.09 3.78 14.78
C TYR A 25 -10.91 2.79 14.77
N SER A 26 -11.21 1.50 14.76
CA SER A 26 -10.25 0.50 14.31
C SER A 26 -10.28 0.51 12.79
N GLY A 27 -9.28 1.12 12.15
CA GLY A 27 -9.10 0.99 10.71
C GLY A 27 -8.98 -0.49 10.31
N ASP A 28 -9.22 -0.78 9.04
CA ASP A 28 -9.09 -2.13 8.47
C ASP A 28 -7.70 -2.77 8.66
N HIS A 29 -6.76 -2.03 9.23
CA HIS A 29 -5.36 -2.42 9.40
C HIS A 29 -4.97 -2.66 10.86
N THR A 30 -5.91 -2.52 11.79
CA THR A 30 -5.65 -2.73 13.22
C THR A 30 -6.18 -4.07 13.70
N TYR A 31 -5.54 -4.58 14.72
CA TYR A 31 -6.04 -5.73 15.46
C TYR A 31 -7.42 -5.39 16.06
N ASP A 32 -8.41 -6.22 15.81
CA ASP A 32 -9.79 -6.03 16.28
C ASP A 32 -10.07 -6.66 17.64
N GLY A 33 -9.05 -7.21 18.30
CA GLY A 33 -9.15 -7.92 19.57
C GLY A 33 -9.61 -9.37 19.43
N GLU A 34 -10.08 -9.79 18.26
CA GLU A 34 -10.65 -11.14 18.06
C GLU A 34 -9.85 -11.99 17.07
N HIS A 35 -9.35 -11.40 15.98
CA HIS A 35 -8.70 -12.11 14.89
C HIS A 35 -7.21 -11.80 14.84
N GLN A 36 -6.39 -12.79 15.18
CA GLN A 36 -4.92 -12.66 15.19
C GLN A 36 -4.28 -12.87 13.82
N ASN A 37 -5.01 -13.48 12.90
CA ASN A 37 -4.49 -13.88 11.60
C ASN A 37 -5.36 -13.34 10.48
N GLU A 38 -4.73 -12.94 9.40
CA GLU A 38 -5.39 -12.53 8.17
C GLU A 38 -4.66 -13.14 6.98
N ALA A 39 -5.37 -13.76 6.07
CA ALA A 39 -4.85 -14.20 4.79
C ALA A 39 -5.64 -13.54 3.66
N SER A 40 -4.94 -13.14 2.61
CA SER A 40 -5.59 -12.62 1.41
C SER A 40 -5.02 -13.24 0.14
N VAL A 41 -5.88 -13.34 -0.84
CA VAL A 41 -5.53 -13.72 -2.21
C VAL A 41 -6.20 -12.76 -3.16
N SER A 42 -5.47 -12.32 -4.17
CA SER A 42 -6.03 -11.51 -5.24
C SER A 42 -5.53 -11.90 -6.61
N LEU A 43 -6.39 -11.71 -7.59
CA LEU A 43 -6.06 -11.77 -9.00
C LEU A 43 -5.74 -10.37 -9.49
N ILE A 44 -4.69 -10.26 -10.30
CA ILE A 44 -4.25 -9.03 -10.95
C ILE A 44 -4.43 -9.19 -12.45
N THR A 45 -5.03 -8.22 -13.07
CA THR A 45 -5.08 -8.12 -14.52
C THR A 45 -4.80 -6.69 -14.95
N GLY A 46 -4.25 -6.52 -16.11
CA GLY A 46 -3.95 -5.18 -16.60
C GLY A 46 -3.36 -5.19 -18.00
N LYS A 47 -3.03 -4.01 -18.46
CA LYS A 47 -2.41 -3.83 -19.77
C LYS A 47 -1.37 -2.71 -19.70
N ASN A 48 -0.19 -3.05 -20.15
CA ASN A 48 0.85 -2.09 -20.48
C ASN A 48 0.99 -1.99 -22.00
N ILE A 49 1.14 -0.78 -22.52
CA ILE A 49 1.23 -0.54 -23.97
C ILE A 49 2.47 -1.20 -24.58
N ILE A 50 3.53 -1.36 -23.81
CA ILE A 50 4.82 -1.90 -24.27
C ILE A 50 4.91 -3.40 -24.04
N THR A 51 4.60 -3.83 -22.81
CA THR A 51 4.78 -5.23 -22.39
C THR A 51 3.55 -6.11 -22.63
N GLY A 52 2.45 -5.49 -23.06
CA GLY A 52 1.19 -6.20 -23.32
C GLY A 52 0.36 -6.48 -22.06
N PRO A 53 -0.49 -7.51 -22.09
CA PRO A 53 -1.36 -7.85 -20.98
C PRO A 53 -0.56 -8.33 -19.76
N CYS A 54 -1.05 -8.01 -18.56
CA CYS A 54 -0.54 -8.49 -17.29
C CYS A 54 -1.61 -9.36 -16.64
N ILE A 55 -1.25 -10.57 -16.25
CA ILE A 55 -2.08 -11.48 -15.45
C ILE A 55 -1.20 -12.03 -14.35
N GLY A 56 -1.70 -12.00 -13.12
CA GLY A 56 -0.96 -12.48 -11.96
C GLY A 56 -1.83 -12.65 -10.73
N ASN A 57 -1.20 -12.97 -9.64
CA ASN A 57 -1.84 -13.03 -8.33
C ASN A 57 -0.91 -12.52 -7.22
N ASN A 58 -1.53 -12.06 -6.13
CA ASN A 58 -0.85 -11.74 -4.88
C ASN A 58 -1.43 -12.61 -3.77
N TRP A 59 -0.57 -12.99 -2.85
CA TRP A 59 -0.88 -13.71 -1.63
C TRP A 59 -0.28 -12.93 -0.48
N HIS A 60 -1.04 -12.77 0.61
CA HIS A 60 -0.56 -12.17 1.85
C HIS A 60 -1.01 -12.98 3.04
N TYR A 61 -0.16 -12.99 4.04
CA TYR A 61 -0.47 -13.48 5.37
C TYR A 61 0.01 -12.44 6.37
N LYS A 62 -0.92 -11.95 7.21
CA LYS A 62 -0.63 -11.01 8.29
C LYS A 62 -0.94 -11.65 9.63
N HIS A 63 -0.02 -11.52 10.57
CA HIS A 63 -0.18 -11.95 11.94
C HIS A 63 -0.07 -10.77 12.89
N TYR A 64 -1.02 -10.64 13.82
CA TYR A 64 -1.03 -9.65 14.87
C TYR A 64 -0.57 -10.30 16.18
N PHE A 65 0.59 -9.92 16.68
CA PHE A 65 1.10 -10.39 17.98
C PHE A 65 0.32 -9.78 19.14
N ASN A 66 -0.11 -8.54 18.96
CA ASN A 66 -0.91 -7.76 19.92
C ASN A 66 -1.47 -6.51 19.21
N ASP A 67 -2.07 -5.60 19.98
CA ASP A 67 -2.66 -4.34 19.47
C ASP A 67 -1.65 -3.41 18.78
N HIS A 68 -0.36 -3.62 18.99
CA HIS A 68 0.69 -2.75 18.50
C HIS A 68 1.54 -3.39 17.40
N TRP A 69 1.83 -4.68 17.48
CA TRP A 69 2.78 -5.34 16.58
C TRP A 69 2.11 -6.30 15.62
N SER A 70 2.48 -6.18 14.37
CA SER A 70 2.12 -7.16 13.34
C SER A 70 3.25 -7.39 12.37
N ILE A 71 3.21 -8.55 11.72
CA ILE A 71 4.05 -8.91 10.58
C ILE A 71 3.14 -9.28 9.41
N ASP A 72 3.51 -8.84 8.21
CA ASP A 72 2.86 -9.19 6.95
C ASP A 72 3.91 -9.80 6.02
N VAL A 73 3.64 -10.96 5.49
CA VAL A 73 4.44 -11.60 4.45
C VAL A 73 3.59 -11.78 3.21
N GLY A 74 4.19 -11.55 2.05
CA GLY A 74 3.47 -11.63 0.78
C GLY A 74 4.28 -12.27 -0.32
N ALA A 75 3.58 -12.82 -1.29
CA ALA A 75 4.14 -13.34 -2.53
C ALA A 75 3.35 -12.81 -3.72
N ASN A 76 4.05 -12.52 -4.80
CA ASN A 76 3.49 -12.05 -6.06
C ASN A 76 3.96 -12.93 -7.20
N THR A 77 3.06 -13.24 -8.11
CA THR A 77 3.42 -13.85 -9.38
C THR A 77 2.73 -13.11 -10.52
N GLN A 78 3.47 -12.75 -11.55
CA GLN A 78 2.92 -12.20 -12.79
C GLN A 78 3.32 -13.08 -13.96
N TYR A 79 2.38 -13.90 -14.40
CA TYR A 79 2.65 -14.96 -15.38
C TYR A 79 3.14 -14.42 -16.73
N THR A 80 2.53 -13.34 -17.20
CA THR A 80 2.89 -12.75 -18.51
C THR A 80 4.23 -12.03 -18.49
N LYS A 81 4.58 -11.41 -17.38
CA LYS A 81 5.87 -10.73 -17.18
C LYS A 81 6.96 -11.66 -16.64
N LYS A 82 6.59 -12.90 -16.27
CA LYS A 82 7.48 -13.85 -15.60
C LYS A 82 8.19 -13.20 -14.39
N LEU A 83 7.42 -12.50 -13.58
CA LEU A 83 7.87 -11.86 -12.37
C LEU A 83 7.43 -12.69 -11.16
N TYR A 84 8.34 -12.87 -10.22
CA TYR A 84 8.09 -13.48 -8.92
C TYR A 84 8.57 -12.53 -7.85
N GLY A 85 7.70 -12.19 -6.92
CA GLY A 85 8.01 -11.28 -5.82
C GLY A 85 7.75 -11.93 -4.46
N PHE A 86 8.51 -11.50 -3.47
CA PHE A 86 8.31 -11.80 -2.06
C PHE A 86 8.45 -10.52 -1.26
N LYS A 87 7.67 -10.35 -0.20
CA LYS A 87 7.84 -9.27 0.74
C LYS A 87 7.66 -9.71 2.18
N ALA A 88 8.32 -9.00 3.10
CA ALA A 88 8.11 -9.10 4.52
C ALA A 88 8.05 -7.68 5.09
N LYS A 89 7.03 -7.38 5.89
CA LYS A 89 6.80 -6.08 6.50
C LYS A 89 6.55 -6.28 7.99
N GLY A 90 7.29 -5.57 8.82
CA GLY A 90 6.98 -5.38 10.24
C GLY A 90 6.29 -4.05 10.44
N GLU A 91 5.24 -4.01 11.25
CA GLU A 91 4.48 -2.78 11.51
C GLU A 91 4.24 -2.61 13.01
N TYR A 92 4.49 -1.41 13.50
CA TYR A 92 4.15 -0.99 14.85
C TYR A 92 3.05 0.05 14.81
N HIS A 93 1.95 -0.22 15.48
CA HIS A 93 0.78 0.64 15.58
C HIS A 93 0.70 1.33 16.95
N PHE A 94 0.43 2.62 16.93
CA PHE A 94 0.14 3.41 18.14
C PHE A 94 -0.91 4.48 17.85
N ILE A 95 -1.57 4.95 18.90
CA ILE A 95 -2.64 5.93 18.81
C ILE A 95 -2.17 7.21 19.47
N ILE A 96 -2.25 8.33 18.76
CA ILE A 96 -2.04 9.66 19.30
C ILE A 96 -3.33 10.45 19.11
N GLN A 97 -4.04 10.70 20.22
CA GLN A 97 -5.37 11.33 20.21
C GLN A 97 -6.35 10.53 19.31
N ALA A 98 -6.77 11.09 18.17
CA ALA A 98 -7.70 10.46 17.23
C ALA A 98 -6.99 9.93 15.97
N PHE A 99 -5.67 9.87 15.97
CA PHE A 99 -4.89 9.38 14.85
C PHE A 99 -4.32 7.99 15.15
N HIS A 100 -4.49 7.09 14.22
CA HIS A 100 -3.76 5.84 14.18
C HIS A 100 -2.47 6.07 13.40
N LEU A 101 -1.34 5.79 14.03
CA LEU A 101 -0.03 5.88 13.44
C LEU A 101 0.57 4.50 13.29
N PHE A 102 1.14 4.24 12.12
CA PHE A 102 1.79 2.98 11.80
C PHE A 102 3.22 3.29 11.36
N ALA A 103 4.19 2.85 12.13
CA ALA A 103 5.59 2.85 11.72
C ALA A 103 5.92 1.47 11.15
N SER A 104 6.48 1.40 9.96
CA SER A 104 6.77 0.13 9.32
C SER A 104 8.13 0.08 8.67
N GLY A 105 8.74 -1.12 8.73
CA GLY A 105 9.88 -1.49 7.93
C GLY A 105 9.50 -2.64 7.01
N GLU A 106 9.89 -2.54 5.75
CA GLU A 106 9.56 -3.53 4.72
C GLU A 106 10.80 -3.90 3.93
N TYR A 107 10.92 -5.18 3.63
CA TYR A 107 11.86 -5.70 2.66
C TYR A 107 11.10 -6.43 1.57
N MET A 108 11.50 -6.19 0.33
CA MET A 108 10.92 -6.82 -0.84
C MET A 108 12.00 -7.31 -1.79
N PHE A 109 11.75 -8.47 -2.36
CA PHE A 109 12.56 -9.08 -3.39
C PHE A 109 11.70 -9.38 -4.60
N ASN A 110 12.12 -8.92 -5.79
CA ASN A 110 11.48 -9.23 -7.06
C ASN A 110 12.50 -9.87 -8.00
N HIS A 111 12.10 -10.97 -8.64
CA HIS A 111 12.87 -11.63 -9.70
C HIS A 111 12.17 -11.46 -11.04
N TYR A 112 12.82 -10.79 -11.97
CA TYR A 112 12.37 -10.59 -13.36
C TYR A 112 13.04 -11.61 -14.26
N HIS A 113 12.40 -12.75 -14.44
CA HIS A 113 12.98 -13.86 -15.20
C HIS A 113 13.36 -13.49 -16.64
N ARG A 114 12.55 -12.64 -17.31
CA ARG A 114 12.82 -12.20 -18.69
C ARG A 114 14.14 -11.45 -18.86
N PHE A 115 14.57 -10.74 -17.82
CA PHE A 115 15.78 -9.92 -17.84
C PHE A 115 16.89 -10.52 -16.97
N ASN A 116 16.64 -11.67 -16.36
CA ASN A 116 17.52 -12.29 -15.36
C ASN A 116 17.99 -11.27 -14.31
N THR A 117 17.06 -10.49 -13.80
CA THR A 117 17.33 -9.38 -12.89
C THR A 117 16.63 -9.61 -11.57
N ASN A 118 17.36 -9.34 -10.49
CA ASN A 118 16.82 -9.28 -9.15
C ASN A 118 16.73 -7.82 -8.69
N GLU A 119 15.64 -7.49 -8.05
CA GLU A 119 15.41 -6.21 -7.39
C GLU A 119 15.22 -6.45 -5.90
N ASN A 120 15.93 -5.70 -5.08
CA ASN A 120 15.82 -5.71 -3.63
C ASN A 120 15.39 -4.32 -3.19
N VAL A 121 14.34 -4.22 -2.39
CA VAL A 121 13.84 -2.95 -1.89
C VAL A 121 13.78 -2.99 -0.36
N GLY A 122 14.41 -2.03 0.28
CA GLY A 122 14.21 -1.71 1.69
C GLY A 122 13.39 -0.45 1.80
N ASN A 123 12.33 -0.45 2.60
CA ASN A 123 11.50 0.73 2.83
C ASN A 123 11.22 0.93 4.31
N LEU A 124 11.30 2.19 4.75
CA LEU A 124 10.85 2.63 6.06
C LEU A 124 9.77 3.68 5.87
N SER A 125 8.63 3.52 6.52
CA SER A 125 7.53 4.46 6.36
C SER A 125 6.73 4.69 7.63
N ILE A 126 6.07 5.84 7.68
CA ILE A 126 5.07 6.19 8.69
C ILE A 126 3.78 6.49 7.96
N ARG A 127 2.69 5.90 8.42
CA ARG A 127 1.34 6.16 7.92
C ARG A 127 0.49 6.74 9.04
N PHE A 128 -0.21 7.82 8.71
CA PHE A 128 -1.21 8.47 9.55
C PHE A 128 -2.58 8.15 9.01
N GLU A 129 -3.43 7.59 9.85
CA GLU A 129 -4.79 7.21 9.46
C GLU A 129 -5.81 7.89 10.38
N ARG A 130 -6.87 8.43 9.78
CA ARG A 130 -7.99 9.00 10.51
C ARG A 130 -9.29 8.92 9.69
N GLY A 131 -10.26 8.16 10.20
CA GLY A 131 -11.63 8.11 9.68
C GLY A 131 -11.75 7.86 8.17
N TYR A 132 -11.66 8.92 7.39
CA TYR A 132 -11.89 8.89 5.94
C TYR A 132 -10.61 8.94 5.11
N TRP A 133 -9.46 9.16 5.69
CA TRP A 133 -8.22 9.34 4.94
C TRP A 133 -7.02 8.77 5.67
N ASP A 134 -6.01 8.45 4.91
CA ASP A 134 -4.67 8.18 5.39
C ASP A 134 -3.62 8.85 4.52
N LEU A 135 -2.48 9.13 5.14
CA LEU A 135 -1.29 9.67 4.51
C LEU A 135 -0.10 8.81 4.91
N ALA A 136 0.69 8.40 3.96
CA ALA A 136 1.92 7.67 4.17
C ALA A 136 3.11 8.48 3.67
N LEU A 137 4.19 8.48 4.44
CA LEU A 137 5.47 9.05 4.08
C LEU A 137 6.57 8.07 4.46
N GLY A 138 7.58 7.95 3.61
CA GLY A 138 8.67 7.03 3.86
C GLY A 138 9.86 7.28 2.97
N ALA A 139 10.83 6.39 3.08
CA ALA A 139 12.02 6.37 2.24
C ALA A 139 12.32 4.94 1.83
N SER A 140 12.65 4.75 0.57
CA SER A 140 13.05 3.47 0.00
C SER A 140 14.44 3.52 -0.59
N MET A 141 15.13 2.39 -0.50
CA MET A 141 16.39 2.13 -1.18
C MET A 141 16.19 0.90 -2.07
N ILE A 142 16.53 1.04 -3.35
CA ILE A 142 16.33 0.01 -4.36
C ILE A 142 17.70 -0.42 -4.89
N GLY A 143 17.98 -1.70 -4.82
CA GLY A 143 19.18 -2.32 -5.40
C GLY A 143 18.81 -3.32 -6.48
N TYR A 144 19.51 -3.28 -7.60
CA TYR A 144 19.34 -4.21 -8.72
C TYR A 144 20.58 -5.06 -8.91
N ASN A 145 20.37 -6.32 -9.25
CA ASN A 145 21.41 -7.18 -9.79
C ASN A 145 21.01 -7.53 -11.24
N LEU A 146 21.64 -6.88 -12.19
CA LEU A 146 21.38 -7.03 -13.62
C LEU A 146 22.57 -7.69 -14.28
N MET A 147 22.40 -8.94 -14.73
CA MET A 147 23.45 -9.70 -15.46
C MET A 147 24.82 -9.78 -14.76
N GLY A 148 24.82 -9.69 -13.41
CA GLY A 148 26.05 -9.74 -12.61
C GLY A 148 26.55 -8.37 -12.13
N ASP A 149 26.04 -7.29 -12.66
CA ASP A 149 26.35 -5.94 -12.21
C ASP A 149 25.35 -5.50 -11.12
N HIS A 150 25.86 -4.79 -10.12
CA HIS A 150 25.07 -4.26 -9.02
C HIS A 150 24.84 -2.75 -9.17
N TYR A 151 23.58 -2.37 -9.15
CA TYR A 151 23.16 -0.96 -9.16
C TYR A 151 22.35 -0.67 -7.93
N THR A 152 22.56 0.50 -7.36
CA THR A 152 21.74 0.99 -6.24
C THR A 152 21.21 2.37 -6.61
N GLU A 153 19.90 2.53 -6.51
CA GLU A 153 19.29 3.84 -6.67
C GLU A 153 19.52 4.72 -5.43
N PRO A 154 19.60 6.04 -5.58
CA PRO A 154 19.57 6.94 -4.44
C PRO A 154 18.32 6.71 -3.59
N VAL A 155 18.43 6.98 -2.29
CA VAL A 155 17.27 6.93 -1.39
C VAL A 155 16.15 7.81 -1.93
N THR A 156 14.98 7.21 -2.10
CA THR A 156 13.82 7.84 -2.70
C THR A 156 12.74 8.06 -1.68
N LEU A 157 12.09 9.22 -1.76
CA LEU A 157 10.92 9.52 -0.96
C LEU A 157 9.74 8.66 -1.43
N THR A 158 9.11 7.93 -0.52
CA THR A 158 7.83 7.26 -0.75
C THR A 158 6.71 8.07 -0.11
N PHE A 159 5.61 8.19 -0.83
CA PHE A 159 4.43 8.90 -0.32
C PHE A 159 3.16 8.26 -0.84
N GLY A 160 2.09 8.38 -0.06
CA GLY A 160 0.76 7.93 -0.44
C GLY A 160 -0.31 8.75 0.26
N ALA A 161 -1.42 8.91 -0.41
CA ALA A 161 -2.64 9.46 0.15
C ALA A 161 -3.81 8.60 -0.29
N HIS A 162 -4.72 8.34 0.63
CA HIS A 162 -5.94 7.60 0.37
C HIS A 162 -7.09 8.30 1.06
N ALA A 163 -8.20 8.43 0.35
CA ALA A 163 -9.42 9.01 0.89
C ALA A 163 -10.61 8.11 0.56
N THR A 164 -11.48 7.90 1.53
CA THR A 164 -12.65 7.02 1.40
C THR A 164 -13.94 7.81 1.45
N LEU A 165 -14.95 7.34 0.72
CA LEU A 165 -16.27 7.96 0.66
C LEU A 165 -17.04 7.85 1.99
N ARG A 166 -16.78 6.80 2.77
CA ARG A 166 -17.41 6.50 4.06
C ARG A 166 -16.35 6.20 5.12
N PRO A 167 -16.69 6.26 6.42
CA PRO A 167 -15.81 5.72 7.45
C PRO A 167 -15.48 4.26 7.15
N ARG A 168 -14.26 3.87 7.42
CA ARG A 168 -13.77 2.49 7.16
C ARG A 168 -14.44 1.41 8.02
N THR A 169 -15.21 1.82 9.02
CA THR A 169 -16.04 0.92 9.85
C THR A 169 -17.23 0.34 9.10
N ASN A 170 -17.64 0.96 7.99
CA ASN A 170 -18.79 0.48 7.22
C ASN A 170 -18.48 -0.86 6.52
N ASN A 171 -19.54 -1.63 6.27
CA ASN A 171 -19.42 -2.90 5.57
C ASN A 171 -18.96 -2.77 4.11
N TRP A 172 -19.07 -1.58 3.53
CA TRP A 172 -18.55 -1.31 2.21
C TRP A 172 -18.00 0.11 2.10
N ASN A 173 -17.02 0.29 1.24
CA ASN A 173 -16.44 1.58 0.95
C ASN A 173 -15.89 1.64 -0.46
N VAL A 174 -15.71 2.86 -0.93
CA VAL A 174 -14.98 3.19 -2.16
C VAL A 174 -13.99 4.29 -1.79
N GLY A 175 -12.78 4.19 -2.30
CA GLY A 175 -11.72 5.15 -2.02
C GLY A 175 -11.01 5.62 -3.28
N LEU A 176 -10.23 6.69 -3.12
CA LEU A 176 -9.31 7.23 -4.10
C LEU A 176 -7.89 7.09 -3.57
N LEU A 177 -6.99 6.61 -4.41
CA LEU A 177 -5.59 6.35 -4.11
C LEU A 177 -4.70 7.28 -4.92
N PHE A 178 -3.65 7.78 -4.27
CA PHE A 178 -2.61 8.57 -4.87
C PHE A 178 -1.29 8.24 -4.19
N ARG A 179 -0.39 7.52 -4.87
CA ARG A 179 0.84 7.03 -4.26
C ARG A 179 1.93 6.74 -5.29
N ASN A 180 3.19 6.72 -4.89
CA ASN A 180 4.31 6.32 -5.74
C ASN A 180 4.81 4.90 -5.43
N TYR A 181 3.99 4.06 -4.84
CA TYR A 181 4.27 2.65 -4.55
C TYR A 181 3.01 1.81 -4.72
N ASP A 182 3.17 0.51 -4.82
CA ASP A 182 2.11 -0.51 -4.80
C ASP A 182 2.59 -1.68 -3.92
N ASP A 183 1.80 -2.74 -3.81
CA ASP A 183 2.10 -3.89 -2.94
C ASP A 183 3.50 -4.49 -3.16
N PHE A 184 3.99 -4.51 -4.41
CA PHE A 184 5.26 -5.11 -4.80
C PHE A 184 6.12 -4.19 -5.66
N TYR A 185 5.86 -2.88 -5.66
CA TYR A 185 6.59 -1.92 -6.46
C TYR A 185 6.78 -0.62 -5.72
N TYR A 186 7.99 -0.07 -5.83
CA TYR A 186 8.31 1.28 -5.45
C TYR A 186 8.81 2.02 -6.68
N GLU A 187 8.28 3.20 -6.93
CA GLU A 187 8.60 3.96 -8.13
C GLU A 187 9.12 5.35 -7.77
N ASN A 188 10.26 5.70 -8.35
CA ASN A 188 10.83 7.03 -8.20
C ASN A 188 9.94 8.06 -8.91
N TRP A 189 9.28 8.95 -8.14
CA TRP A 189 8.51 10.09 -8.64
C TRP A 189 7.33 9.77 -9.56
N ASN A 190 7.11 8.51 -9.87
CA ASN A 190 5.98 8.07 -10.66
C ASN A 190 4.75 7.91 -9.78
N ILE A 191 3.74 8.67 -10.08
CA ILE A 191 2.53 8.71 -9.26
C ILE A 191 1.48 7.77 -9.83
N ASN A 192 1.01 6.86 -9.00
CA ASN A 192 -0.12 5.99 -9.29
C ASN A 192 -1.41 6.67 -8.84
N TRP A 193 -2.39 6.68 -9.71
CA TRP A 193 -3.74 7.11 -9.41
C TRP A 193 -4.63 5.88 -9.40
N GLY A 194 -5.47 5.76 -8.40
CA GLY A 194 -6.32 4.59 -8.32
C GLY A 194 -7.63 4.83 -7.60
N MET A 195 -8.46 3.84 -7.71
CA MET A 195 -9.69 3.69 -6.93
C MET A 195 -9.68 2.31 -6.31
N ASP A 196 -10.14 2.22 -5.09
CA ASP A 196 -10.37 0.95 -4.44
C ASP A 196 -11.82 0.81 -3.96
N PHE A 197 -12.21 -0.41 -3.71
CA PHE A 197 -13.46 -0.73 -3.04
C PHE A 197 -13.29 -1.94 -2.15
N TYR A 198 -14.13 -2.04 -1.13
CA TYR A 198 -14.30 -3.27 -0.39
C TYR A 198 -15.76 -3.51 0.02
N TYR A 199 -16.05 -4.77 0.25
CA TYR A 199 -17.31 -5.23 0.84
C TYR A 199 -17.03 -6.31 1.88
N ARG A 200 -17.51 -6.11 3.11
CA ARG A 200 -17.39 -7.04 4.22
C ARG A 200 -18.69 -7.86 4.33
N PHE A 201 -18.59 -9.14 4.07
CA PHE A 201 -19.72 -10.07 4.17
C PHE A 201 -20.08 -10.35 5.64
N ASN A 202 -19.03 -10.52 6.46
CA ASN A 202 -19.10 -10.76 7.90
C ASN A 202 -17.76 -10.36 8.53
N PRO A 203 -17.56 -10.46 9.85
CA PRO A 203 -16.30 -10.10 10.49
C PRO A 203 -15.06 -10.83 9.94
N GLN A 204 -15.25 -12.05 9.42
CA GLN A 204 -14.17 -12.91 8.93
C GLN A 204 -13.86 -12.70 7.43
N TRP A 205 -14.87 -12.42 6.61
CA TRP A 205 -14.74 -12.38 5.16
C TRP A 205 -14.94 -11.00 4.59
N LYS A 206 -13.99 -10.57 3.77
CA LYS A 206 -14.04 -9.31 3.04
C LYS A 206 -13.60 -9.53 1.60
N MET A 207 -14.31 -8.96 0.66
CA MET A 207 -13.89 -8.81 -0.73
C MET A 207 -13.32 -7.41 -0.91
N PHE A 208 -12.30 -7.30 -1.74
CA PHE A 208 -11.73 -6.00 -2.12
C PHE A 208 -11.39 -5.98 -3.60
N GLY A 209 -11.28 -4.78 -4.13
CA GLY A 209 -10.75 -4.54 -5.47
C GLY A 209 -10.08 -3.20 -5.55
N GLU A 210 -9.18 -3.07 -6.52
CA GLU A 210 -8.40 -1.87 -6.77
C GLU A 210 -8.21 -1.72 -8.27
N PHE A 211 -8.34 -0.51 -8.76
CA PHE A 211 -8.01 -0.14 -10.13
C PHE A 211 -6.99 0.97 -10.10
N ASN A 212 -5.87 0.79 -10.79
CA ASN A 212 -4.78 1.76 -10.85
C ASN A 212 -4.44 2.13 -12.29
N ILE A 213 -4.06 3.38 -12.45
CA ILE A 213 -3.35 3.91 -13.61
C ILE A 213 -2.00 4.35 -13.11
N ARG A 214 -0.93 3.73 -13.60
CA ARG A 214 0.43 4.04 -13.20
C ARG A 214 1.35 4.17 -14.41
N PRO A 215 2.42 4.97 -14.32
CA PRO A 215 3.54 4.87 -15.23
C PRO A 215 4.09 3.45 -15.16
N SER A 216 4.57 2.90 -16.24
CA SER A 216 5.16 1.56 -16.19
C SER A 216 6.44 1.56 -15.34
N GLY A 217 6.57 0.57 -14.48
CA GLY A 217 7.47 0.48 -13.33
C GLY A 217 8.96 0.72 -13.56
N SER A 218 9.71 0.74 -12.49
CA SER A 218 11.11 1.18 -12.39
C SER A 218 12.07 0.58 -13.44
N MET A 219 11.87 -0.66 -13.83
CA MET A 219 12.62 -1.31 -14.92
C MET A 219 12.26 -0.80 -16.32
N SER A 220 11.27 0.06 -16.45
CA SER A 220 10.81 0.61 -17.72
C SER A 220 11.13 2.11 -17.86
N GLN A 221 12.24 2.56 -17.33
CA GLN A 221 12.70 3.95 -17.49
C GLN A 221 12.69 4.47 -18.94
N LEU A 222 12.59 3.59 -19.91
CA LEU A 222 12.41 3.93 -21.33
C LEU A 222 10.96 4.20 -21.73
N ALA A 223 9.99 4.06 -20.82
CA ALA A 223 8.59 4.09 -21.20
C ALA A 223 7.80 5.14 -20.43
N SER A 224 7.66 6.29 -20.99
CA SER A 224 6.68 7.32 -20.63
C SER A 224 5.23 6.88 -20.86
N LYS A 225 4.88 5.61 -20.70
CA LYS A 225 3.57 5.05 -21.04
C LYS A 225 2.91 4.41 -19.82
N TYR A 226 1.63 4.71 -19.65
CA TYR A 226 0.84 4.25 -18.52
C TYR A 226 0.50 2.77 -18.60
N GLU A 227 0.51 2.12 -17.45
CA GLU A 227 -0.05 0.80 -17.22
C GLU A 227 -1.39 0.96 -16.48
N THR A 228 -2.39 0.23 -16.92
CA THR A 228 -3.64 0.09 -16.18
C THR A 228 -3.68 -1.28 -15.54
N THR A 229 -4.00 -1.33 -14.25
CA THR A 229 -4.12 -2.59 -13.52
C THR A 229 -5.42 -2.62 -12.74
N GLY A 230 -6.06 -3.77 -12.74
CA GLY A 230 -7.18 -4.10 -11.88
C GLY A 230 -6.78 -5.27 -10.97
N LYS A 231 -7.16 -5.19 -9.72
CA LYS A 231 -6.96 -6.22 -8.71
C LYS A 231 -8.29 -6.51 -8.03
N VAL A 232 -8.63 -7.78 -7.86
CA VAL A 232 -9.77 -8.22 -7.07
C VAL A 232 -9.37 -9.40 -6.21
N GLY A 233 -9.81 -9.41 -4.96
CA GLY A 233 -9.38 -10.42 -4.02
C GLY A 233 -10.33 -10.62 -2.85
N LEU A 234 -9.99 -11.60 -2.04
CA LEU A 234 -10.67 -11.96 -0.81
C LEU A 234 -9.69 -11.92 0.35
N ILE A 235 -10.20 -11.51 1.49
CA ILE A 235 -9.49 -11.52 2.78
C ILE A 235 -10.29 -12.43 3.72
N TYR A 236 -9.58 -13.28 4.42
CA TYR A 236 -10.11 -14.12 5.49
C TYR A 236 -9.35 -13.88 6.79
N ARG A 237 -10.09 -13.70 7.89
CA ARG A 237 -9.58 -13.45 9.25
C ARG A 237 -9.97 -14.55 10.20
N TRP A 238 -9.05 -14.96 11.07
CA TRP A 238 -9.31 -15.99 12.11
C TRP A 238 -8.43 -15.76 13.34
N LYS A 239 -8.78 -16.49 14.42
CA LYS A 239 -8.02 -16.52 15.68
C LYS A 239 -6.69 -17.22 15.51
#